data_509f94ce222f0ba2c9741f0474a9e24f
#
_entry.id   509f94ce222f0ba2c9741f0474a9e24f
#
_cell.length_a   1.000
_cell.length_b   1.000
_cell.length_c   1.000
_cell.angle_alpha   90.00
_cell.angle_beta   90.00
_cell.angle_gamma   90.00
#
_symmetry.space_group_name_H-M   'P 1'
#
loop_
_entity.id
_entity.type
_entity.pdbx_description
1 polymer ?
#
loop_
_entity_poly.entity_id
_entity_poly.type
_entity_poly.pdbx_seq_one_letter_code
_entity_poly.pdbx_strand_id
1 'polypeptide(L)'
;LAALVLPLPLLHTHSALALVLLCLVSGVYTLAQGPRRKTLLPWLGLAAVCGAAWLCHMLPTVLAPSLDCQHMLRLHFNWINGQDDGTLRDNYFWFYIKNIGLVYLLLIPAFLRAKPKQRWLYGGGLAILALAEFVVFQPNNDDNNKLLYVWHILGCILAAQLLVDIFAEVRALPWRALGLAACCFAGMFGSVLTVGREALSDYRQWSADDMALADHIDENAGSDALFLTSDSHLTPVFALAGRRILCGSGSYVYYHGMDYSAEYNAM
;
A
#
# COMPACT_ATOMS: atom_id res chain seq x y z
N LEU A 1 -1.65 19.78 -10.43
CA LEU A 1 -1.82 18.31 -10.32
C LEU A 1 -0.61 17.57 -10.89
N ALA A 2 -0.16 17.91 -12.12
CA ALA A 2 1.03 17.27 -12.73
C ALA A 2 2.27 17.33 -11.82
N ALA A 3 2.55 18.49 -11.21
CA ALA A 3 3.66 18.64 -10.29
C ALA A 3 3.60 17.73 -9.05
N LEU A 4 2.39 17.33 -8.63
CA LEU A 4 2.19 16.39 -7.51
C LEU A 4 2.32 14.92 -7.95
N VAL A 5 1.99 14.63 -9.20
CA VAL A 5 2.00 13.26 -9.75
C VAL A 5 3.38 12.84 -10.23
N LEU A 6 4.19 13.77 -10.75
CA LEU A 6 5.53 13.50 -11.27
C LEU A 6 6.46 12.79 -10.27
N PRO A 7 6.59 13.22 -9.00
CA PRO A 7 7.45 12.55 -8.03
C PRO A 7 6.82 11.29 -7.40
N LEU A 8 5.56 10.98 -7.68
CA LEU A 8 4.83 9.89 -7.01
C LEU A 8 5.51 8.52 -7.15
N PRO A 9 6.08 8.11 -8.30
CA PRO A 9 6.77 6.84 -8.40
C PRO A 9 8.04 6.75 -7.53
N LEU A 10 8.71 7.90 -7.33
CA LEU A 10 9.87 8.00 -6.45
C LEU A 10 9.49 7.85 -4.97
N LEU A 11 8.32 8.35 -4.61
CA LEU A 11 7.82 8.35 -3.25
C LEU A 11 7.07 7.06 -2.91
N HIS A 12 6.24 6.57 -3.83
CA HIS A 12 5.40 5.40 -3.59
C HIS A 12 4.91 4.75 -4.90
N THR A 13 5.64 3.77 -5.38
CA THR A 13 5.41 3.06 -6.64
C THR A 13 4.00 2.47 -6.76
N HIS A 14 3.49 1.84 -5.69
CA HIS A 14 2.15 1.24 -5.70
C HIS A 14 1.03 2.27 -5.87
N SER A 15 1.15 3.44 -5.24
CA SER A 15 0.19 4.54 -5.45
C SER A 15 0.23 5.07 -6.88
N ALA A 16 1.42 5.12 -7.48
CA ALA A 16 1.58 5.49 -8.87
C ALA A 16 0.87 4.51 -9.80
N LEU A 17 1.06 3.20 -9.59
CA LEU A 17 0.39 2.14 -10.35
C LEU A 17 -1.13 2.20 -10.18
N ALA A 18 -1.62 2.37 -8.95
CA ALA A 18 -3.04 2.53 -8.68
C ALA A 18 -3.63 3.75 -9.41
N LEU A 19 -2.92 4.87 -9.42
CA LEU A 19 -3.34 6.07 -10.15
C LEU A 19 -3.41 5.83 -11.66
N VAL A 20 -2.47 5.09 -12.25
CA VAL A 20 -2.52 4.71 -13.68
C VAL A 20 -3.79 3.93 -13.97
N LEU A 21 -4.12 2.91 -13.17
CA LEU A 21 -5.31 2.10 -13.38
C LEU A 21 -6.60 2.93 -13.26
N LEU A 22 -6.68 3.82 -12.27
CA LEU A 22 -7.81 4.74 -12.12
C LEU A 22 -7.94 5.69 -13.32
N CYS A 23 -6.82 6.20 -13.81
CA CYS A 23 -6.80 7.08 -14.99
C CYS A 23 -7.20 6.32 -16.26
N LEU A 24 -6.74 5.08 -16.46
CA LEU A 24 -7.12 4.25 -17.60
C LEU A 24 -8.62 3.99 -17.63
N VAL A 25 -9.21 3.53 -16.52
CA VAL A 25 -10.65 3.27 -16.43
C VAL A 25 -11.46 4.55 -16.60
N SER A 26 -11.02 5.67 -16.01
CA SER A 26 -11.66 6.98 -16.18
C SER A 26 -11.55 7.49 -17.62
N GLY A 27 -10.44 7.22 -18.29
CA GLY A 27 -10.24 7.52 -19.71
C GLY A 27 -11.20 6.73 -20.60
N VAL A 28 -11.34 5.43 -20.37
CA VAL A 28 -12.31 4.59 -21.08
C VAL A 28 -13.74 5.10 -20.88
N TYR A 29 -14.11 5.43 -19.65
CA TYR A 29 -15.42 6.02 -19.37
C TYR A 29 -15.65 7.33 -20.13
N THR A 30 -14.65 8.22 -20.15
CA THR A 30 -14.74 9.51 -20.84
C THR A 30 -14.90 9.32 -22.36
N LEU A 31 -14.19 8.35 -22.93
CA LEU A 31 -14.33 7.98 -24.35
C LEU A 31 -15.71 7.43 -24.67
N ALA A 32 -16.25 6.58 -23.80
CA ALA A 32 -17.58 5.99 -23.96
C ALA A 32 -18.72 7.04 -23.91
N GLN A 33 -18.49 8.19 -23.28
CA GLN A 33 -19.47 9.31 -23.24
C GLN A 33 -19.46 10.18 -24.50
N GLY A 34 -18.60 9.89 -25.47
CA GLY A 34 -18.49 10.57 -26.74
C GLY A 34 -17.25 11.45 -26.90
N PRO A 35 -16.86 11.77 -28.15
CA PRO A 35 -15.55 12.34 -28.44
C PRO A 35 -15.47 13.82 -28.04
N ARG A 36 -15.12 14.09 -26.82
CA ARG A 36 -14.73 15.43 -26.34
C ARG A 36 -13.20 15.57 -26.44
N ARG A 37 -12.67 15.68 -27.67
CA ARG A 37 -11.22 15.83 -27.93
C ARG A 37 -10.57 16.89 -27.05
N LYS A 38 -11.22 18.03 -26.84
CA LYS A 38 -10.71 19.12 -25.98
C LYS A 38 -10.56 18.73 -24.51
N THR A 39 -11.32 17.76 -24.04
CA THR A 39 -11.25 17.27 -22.65
C THR A 39 -10.21 16.17 -22.48
N LEU A 40 -9.94 15.38 -23.53
CA LEU A 40 -8.99 14.29 -23.49
C LEU A 40 -7.53 14.72 -23.67
N LEU A 41 -7.27 15.74 -24.50
CA LEU A 41 -5.90 16.21 -24.77
C LEU A 41 -5.08 16.54 -23.51
N PRO A 42 -5.61 17.27 -22.50
CA PRO A 42 -4.87 17.52 -21.26
C PRO A 42 -4.56 16.25 -20.48
N TRP A 43 -5.47 15.27 -20.46
CA TRP A 43 -5.27 14.00 -19.79
C TRP A 43 -4.23 13.13 -20.48
N LEU A 44 -4.26 13.08 -21.81
CA LEU A 44 -3.25 12.38 -22.61
C LEU A 44 -1.88 13.04 -22.46
N GLY A 45 -1.81 14.36 -22.44
CA GLY A 45 -0.59 15.10 -22.19
C GLY A 45 -0.02 14.81 -20.80
N LEU A 46 -0.86 14.84 -19.76
CA LEU A 46 -0.46 14.47 -18.41
C LEU A 46 0.03 13.02 -18.33
N ALA A 47 -0.72 12.08 -18.92
CA ALA A 47 -0.36 10.68 -18.95
C ALA A 47 0.98 10.45 -19.68
N ALA A 48 1.22 11.14 -20.78
CA ALA A 48 2.48 11.05 -21.54
C ALA A 48 3.66 11.57 -20.73
N VAL A 49 3.52 12.75 -20.10
CA VAL A 49 4.60 13.33 -19.26
C VAL A 49 4.88 12.47 -18.04
N CYS A 50 3.85 12.03 -17.32
CA CYS A 50 4.01 11.16 -16.16
C CYS A 50 4.57 9.79 -16.55
N GLY A 51 4.09 9.21 -17.65
CA GLY A 51 4.56 7.94 -18.16
C GLY A 51 6.03 7.98 -18.59
N ALA A 52 6.45 9.05 -19.28
CA ALA A 52 7.85 9.23 -19.64
C ALA A 52 8.74 9.38 -18.39
N ALA A 53 8.36 10.23 -17.44
CA ALA A 53 9.11 10.41 -16.20
C ALA A 53 9.21 9.11 -15.39
N TRP A 54 8.13 8.34 -15.35
CA TRP A 54 8.09 7.04 -14.67
C TRP A 54 8.99 6.02 -15.35
N LEU A 55 8.95 5.93 -16.68
CA LEU A 55 9.83 5.03 -17.43
C LEU A 55 11.29 5.39 -17.19
N CYS A 56 11.65 6.66 -17.28
CA CYS A 56 13.03 7.11 -17.04
C CYS A 56 13.54 6.75 -15.64
N HIS A 57 12.65 6.78 -14.63
CA HIS A 57 13.03 6.44 -13.27
C HIS A 57 12.92 4.94 -12.97
N MET A 58 11.79 4.33 -13.31
CA MET A 58 11.50 2.93 -12.98
C MET A 58 12.35 1.93 -13.76
N LEU A 59 12.78 2.28 -14.97
CA LEU A 59 13.59 1.38 -15.78
C LEU A 59 14.93 1.01 -15.12
N PRO A 60 15.75 1.97 -14.68
CA PRO A 60 17.03 1.65 -14.03
C PRO A 60 16.89 1.23 -12.55
N THR A 61 15.91 1.73 -11.83
CA THR A 61 15.84 1.56 -10.36
C THR A 61 14.98 0.39 -9.90
N VAL A 62 14.00 -0.01 -10.69
CA VAL A 62 13.06 -1.07 -10.34
C VAL A 62 13.06 -2.19 -11.37
N LEU A 63 12.84 -1.87 -12.65
CA LEU A 63 12.67 -2.90 -13.68
C LEU A 63 13.97 -3.65 -13.98
N ALA A 64 15.12 -2.97 -14.13
CA ALA A 64 16.38 -3.63 -14.40
C ALA A 64 16.80 -4.55 -13.23
N PRO A 65 16.83 -4.09 -11.96
CA PRO A 65 17.08 -4.98 -10.83
C PRO A 65 16.05 -6.11 -10.69
N SER A 66 14.77 -5.83 -11.01
CA SER A 66 13.69 -6.84 -10.92
C SER A 66 13.83 -7.97 -11.94
N LEU A 67 14.44 -7.70 -13.09
CA LEU A 67 14.68 -8.73 -14.11
C LEU A 67 15.77 -9.72 -13.67
N ASP A 68 16.70 -9.27 -12.85
CA ASP A 68 17.76 -10.11 -12.29
C ASP A 68 17.32 -10.88 -11.04
N CYS A 69 16.25 -10.42 -10.36
CA CYS A 69 15.70 -11.06 -9.18
C CYS A 69 14.55 -12.03 -9.53
N GLN A 70 14.78 -13.33 -9.34
CA GLN A 70 13.85 -14.41 -9.73
C GLN A 70 12.46 -14.32 -9.07
N HIS A 71 12.29 -13.51 -8.01
CA HIS A 71 11.08 -13.47 -7.21
C HIS A 71 10.33 -12.13 -7.23
N MET A 72 10.77 -11.15 -8.04
CA MET A 72 10.19 -9.81 -8.06
C MET A 72 8.80 -9.75 -8.68
N LEU A 73 8.55 -10.51 -9.73
CA LEU A 73 7.24 -10.53 -10.39
C LEU A 73 6.74 -11.96 -10.54
N ARG A 74 5.61 -12.27 -9.94
CA ARG A 74 5.02 -13.60 -10.02
C ARG A 74 3.50 -13.55 -10.02
N LEU A 75 2.88 -14.51 -10.66
CA LEU A 75 1.44 -14.74 -10.58
C LEU A 75 1.14 -15.63 -9.38
N HIS A 76 0.37 -15.11 -8.44
CA HIS A 76 -0.02 -15.83 -7.24
C HIS A 76 -1.40 -15.33 -6.76
N PHE A 77 -2.45 -16.05 -7.15
CA PHE A 77 -3.80 -15.71 -6.74
C PHE A 77 -4.02 -15.94 -5.24
N ASN A 78 -4.72 -14.99 -4.60
CA ASN A 78 -5.10 -15.08 -3.18
C ASN A 78 -3.87 -15.19 -2.23
N TRP A 79 -2.74 -14.62 -2.63
CA TRP A 79 -1.47 -14.67 -1.90
C TRP A 79 -1.60 -14.16 -0.46
N ILE A 80 -2.45 -13.15 -0.21
CA ILE A 80 -2.65 -12.52 1.10
C ILE A 80 -3.30 -13.48 2.12
N ASN A 81 -4.07 -14.45 1.64
CA ASN A 81 -4.71 -15.48 2.45
C ASN A 81 -3.86 -16.75 2.60
N GLY A 82 -2.68 -16.76 1.99
CA GLY A 82 -1.74 -17.88 2.07
C GLY A 82 -1.03 -17.97 3.41
N GLN A 83 -0.55 -19.17 3.74
CA GLN A 83 0.35 -19.47 4.84
C GLN A 83 1.69 -19.97 4.28
N ASP A 84 2.72 -19.98 5.12
CA ASP A 84 4.08 -20.40 4.72
C ASP A 84 4.15 -21.88 4.27
N ASP A 85 3.22 -22.70 4.72
CA ASP A 85 3.08 -24.11 4.32
C ASP A 85 2.32 -24.32 3.00
N GLY A 86 1.90 -23.22 2.33
CA GLY A 86 1.15 -23.23 1.08
C GLY A 86 -0.35 -23.46 1.25
N THR A 87 -0.85 -23.60 2.48
CA THR A 87 -2.28 -23.70 2.74
C THR A 87 -2.93 -22.32 2.79
N LEU A 88 -4.28 -22.27 2.72
CA LEU A 88 -5.03 -21.03 2.91
C LEU A 88 -5.49 -20.91 4.38
N ARG A 89 -5.44 -19.69 4.92
CA ARG A 89 -5.94 -19.41 6.28
C ARG A 89 -7.45 -19.60 6.38
N ASP A 90 -8.16 -19.16 5.34
CA ASP A 90 -9.61 -19.14 5.30
C ASP A 90 -10.16 -19.38 3.90
N ASN A 91 -11.47 -19.63 3.80
CA ASN A 91 -12.17 -19.50 2.54
C ASN A 91 -12.05 -18.04 2.03
N TYR A 92 -11.91 -17.85 0.73
CA TYR A 92 -11.67 -16.54 0.09
C TYR A 92 -12.61 -15.44 0.57
N PHE A 93 -13.93 -15.66 0.51
CA PHE A 93 -14.90 -14.64 0.92
C PHE A 93 -14.87 -14.39 2.43
N TRP A 94 -14.69 -15.46 3.21
CA TRP A 94 -14.63 -15.36 4.66
C TRP A 94 -13.38 -14.60 5.13
N PHE A 95 -12.26 -14.77 4.44
CA PHE A 95 -11.05 -14.01 4.67
C PHE A 95 -11.31 -12.49 4.55
N TYR A 96 -11.97 -12.05 3.47
CA TYR A 96 -12.29 -10.63 3.29
C TYR A 96 -13.33 -10.13 4.29
N ILE A 97 -14.32 -10.94 4.64
CA ILE A 97 -15.31 -10.57 5.68
C ILE A 97 -14.61 -10.33 7.02
N LYS A 98 -13.68 -11.20 7.42
CA LYS A 98 -12.94 -11.05 8.68
C LYS A 98 -12.02 -9.82 8.69
N ASN A 99 -11.37 -9.52 7.57
CA ASN A 99 -10.35 -8.48 7.51
C ASN A 99 -10.93 -7.08 7.19
N ILE A 100 -12.04 -6.99 6.47
CA ILE A 100 -12.65 -5.71 6.03
C ILE A 100 -13.98 -5.47 6.76
N GLY A 101 -14.68 -6.53 7.15
CA GLY A 101 -15.91 -6.44 7.92
C GLY A 101 -17.09 -5.86 7.14
N LEU A 102 -17.82 -4.95 7.79
CA LEU A 102 -19.07 -4.38 7.27
C LEU A 102 -18.90 -3.74 5.89
N VAL A 103 -17.79 -3.06 5.64
CA VAL A 103 -17.54 -2.40 4.35
C VAL A 103 -17.59 -3.40 3.22
N TYR A 104 -16.95 -4.58 3.38
CA TYR A 104 -16.96 -5.62 2.35
C TYR A 104 -18.36 -6.12 2.01
N LEU A 105 -19.20 -6.33 3.03
CA LEU A 105 -20.59 -6.75 2.86
C LEU A 105 -21.44 -5.69 2.15
N LEU A 106 -21.12 -4.42 2.33
CA LEU A 106 -21.82 -3.31 1.72
C LEU A 106 -21.39 -3.01 0.27
N LEU A 107 -20.27 -3.55 -0.22
CA LEU A 107 -19.73 -3.21 -1.55
C LEU A 107 -20.71 -3.50 -2.69
N ILE A 108 -21.35 -4.67 -2.68
CA ILE A 108 -22.31 -5.05 -3.74
C ILE A 108 -23.52 -4.12 -3.74
N PRO A 109 -24.29 -3.96 -2.65
CA PRO A 109 -25.43 -3.06 -2.65
C PRO A 109 -25.03 -1.60 -2.89
N ALA A 110 -23.85 -1.17 -2.41
CA ALA A 110 -23.34 0.18 -2.67
C ALA A 110 -23.05 0.40 -4.16
N PHE A 111 -22.40 -0.55 -4.82
CA PHE A 111 -22.13 -0.49 -6.25
C PHE A 111 -23.42 -0.46 -7.09
N LEU A 112 -24.40 -1.28 -6.72
CA LEU A 112 -25.69 -1.34 -7.43
C LEU A 112 -26.50 -0.03 -7.30
N ARG A 113 -26.41 0.65 -6.15
CA ARG A 113 -27.09 1.95 -5.93
C ARG A 113 -26.27 3.17 -6.39
N ALA A 114 -24.98 3.00 -6.62
CA ALA A 114 -24.09 4.10 -7.03
C ALA A 114 -24.48 4.72 -8.38
N LYS A 115 -24.23 6.01 -8.54
CA LYS A 115 -24.39 6.71 -9.80
C LYS A 115 -23.38 6.21 -10.85
N PRO A 116 -23.67 6.28 -12.15
CA PRO A 116 -22.79 5.77 -13.20
C PRO A 116 -21.33 6.24 -13.06
N LYS A 117 -21.11 7.52 -12.79
CA LYS A 117 -19.76 8.07 -12.56
C LYS A 117 -19.03 7.43 -11.38
N GLN A 118 -19.74 7.15 -10.29
CA GLN A 118 -19.18 6.48 -9.10
C GLN A 118 -18.85 5.02 -9.39
N ARG A 119 -19.73 4.32 -10.14
CA ARG A 119 -19.48 2.93 -10.57
C ARG A 119 -18.22 2.82 -11.42
N TRP A 120 -18.00 3.77 -12.34
CA TRP A 120 -16.80 3.80 -13.16
C TRP A 120 -15.54 4.09 -12.32
N LEU A 121 -15.61 5.02 -11.38
CA LEU A 121 -14.49 5.26 -10.46
C LEU A 121 -14.15 4.00 -9.66
N TYR A 122 -15.17 3.34 -9.12
CA TYR A 122 -14.96 2.08 -8.39
C TYR A 122 -14.57 0.92 -9.32
N GLY A 123 -14.93 0.97 -10.59
CA GLY A 123 -14.42 0.05 -11.63
C GLY A 123 -12.89 0.10 -11.72
N GLY A 124 -12.30 1.29 -11.58
CA GLY A 124 -10.85 1.45 -11.42
C GLY A 124 -10.32 0.78 -10.15
N GLY A 125 -11.06 0.86 -9.05
CA GLY A 125 -10.77 0.12 -7.81
C GLY A 125 -10.82 -1.40 -8.00
N LEU A 126 -11.80 -1.91 -8.76
CA LEU A 126 -11.87 -3.34 -9.10
C LEU A 126 -10.69 -3.78 -10.00
N ALA A 127 -10.22 -2.92 -10.90
CA ALA A 127 -9.03 -3.21 -11.68
C ALA A 127 -7.77 -3.27 -10.78
N ILE A 128 -7.67 -2.40 -9.77
CA ILE A 128 -6.61 -2.45 -8.76
C ILE A 128 -6.71 -3.75 -7.94
N LEU A 129 -7.90 -4.12 -7.49
CA LEU A 129 -8.13 -5.37 -6.78
C LEU A 129 -7.71 -6.57 -7.63
N ALA A 130 -8.16 -6.65 -8.87
CA ALA A 130 -7.81 -7.75 -9.77
C ALA A 130 -6.28 -7.84 -9.95
N LEU A 131 -5.61 -6.71 -10.17
CA LEU A 131 -4.15 -6.71 -10.29
C LEU A 131 -3.50 -7.17 -8.99
N ALA A 132 -3.91 -6.65 -7.83
CA ALA A 132 -3.35 -6.99 -6.54
C ALA A 132 -3.59 -8.45 -6.14
N GLU A 133 -4.71 -9.05 -6.53
CA GLU A 133 -5.05 -10.44 -6.23
C GLU A 133 -4.22 -11.46 -7.03
N PHE A 134 -3.85 -11.10 -8.26
CA PHE A 134 -3.18 -12.04 -9.16
C PHE A 134 -1.69 -11.82 -9.29
N VAL A 135 -1.18 -10.61 -8.98
CA VAL A 135 0.20 -10.24 -9.24
C VAL A 135 0.89 -9.78 -7.97
N VAL A 136 1.99 -10.44 -7.66
CA VAL A 136 2.92 -10.06 -6.59
C VAL A 136 4.13 -9.38 -7.24
N PHE A 137 4.44 -8.16 -6.81
CA PHE A 137 5.43 -7.29 -7.45
C PHE A 137 6.81 -7.32 -6.79
N GLN A 138 6.96 -8.01 -5.69
CA GLN A 138 8.23 -8.08 -4.95
C GLN A 138 8.29 -9.33 -4.06
N PRO A 139 9.49 -9.72 -3.60
CA PRO A 139 9.65 -10.91 -2.77
C PRO A 139 8.80 -10.88 -1.50
N ASN A 140 8.67 -9.71 -0.86
CA ASN A 140 7.77 -9.53 0.28
C ASN A 140 6.32 -9.42 -0.18
N ASN A 141 5.53 -10.43 0.08
CA ASN A 141 4.11 -10.44 -0.26
C ASN A 141 3.35 -9.28 0.42
N ASP A 142 3.65 -8.97 1.68
CA ASP A 142 2.90 -8.01 2.47
C ASP A 142 2.94 -6.58 1.90
N ASP A 143 3.98 -6.24 1.16
CA ASP A 143 4.09 -4.93 0.52
C ASP A 143 3.04 -4.70 -0.59
N ASN A 144 2.48 -5.75 -1.17
CA ASN A 144 1.40 -5.64 -2.15
C ASN A 144 0.07 -5.20 -1.52
N ASN A 145 -0.08 -5.26 -0.19
CA ASN A 145 -1.23 -4.73 0.54
C ASN A 145 -1.48 -3.25 0.23
N LYS A 146 -0.46 -2.51 -0.15
CA LYS A 146 -0.55 -1.09 -0.50
C LYS A 146 -1.55 -0.82 -1.64
N LEU A 147 -1.69 -1.74 -2.59
CA LEU A 147 -2.72 -1.68 -3.64
C LEU A 147 -4.12 -1.97 -3.09
N LEU A 148 -4.24 -2.95 -2.21
CA LEU A 148 -5.52 -3.31 -1.59
C LEU A 148 -6.06 -2.17 -0.71
N TYR A 149 -5.20 -1.36 -0.09
CA TYR A 149 -5.62 -0.18 0.66
C TYR A 149 -6.31 0.85 -0.25
N VAL A 150 -5.80 1.08 -1.46
CA VAL A 150 -6.42 2.03 -2.41
C VAL A 150 -7.81 1.53 -2.83
N TRP A 151 -7.94 0.25 -3.18
CA TRP A 151 -9.23 -0.36 -3.46
C TRP A 151 -10.19 -0.26 -2.28
N HIS A 152 -9.73 -0.55 -1.07
CA HIS A 152 -10.53 -0.48 0.15
C HIS A 152 -11.04 0.93 0.43
N ILE A 153 -10.20 1.97 0.30
CA ILE A 153 -10.61 3.38 0.47
C ILE A 153 -11.74 3.73 -0.51
N LEU A 154 -11.64 3.34 -1.77
CA LEU A 154 -12.70 3.55 -2.76
C LEU A 154 -13.99 2.81 -2.38
N GLY A 155 -13.87 1.59 -1.83
CA GLY A 155 -14.98 0.83 -1.28
C GLY A 155 -15.64 1.52 -0.07
N CYS A 156 -14.85 2.06 0.84
CA CYS A 156 -15.35 2.84 1.97
C CYS A 156 -16.17 4.06 1.52
N ILE A 157 -15.73 4.75 0.48
CA ILE A 157 -16.46 5.91 -0.08
C ILE A 157 -17.84 5.48 -0.59
N LEU A 158 -17.92 4.35 -1.32
CA LEU A 158 -19.20 3.83 -1.81
C LEU A 158 -20.11 3.35 -0.67
N ALA A 159 -19.55 2.62 0.30
CA ALA A 159 -20.29 2.13 1.46
C ALA A 159 -20.83 3.29 2.32
N ALA A 160 -20.02 4.32 2.55
CA ALA A 160 -20.43 5.52 3.26
C ALA A 160 -21.60 6.24 2.55
N GLN A 161 -21.51 6.41 1.22
CA GLN A 161 -22.61 7.00 0.45
C GLN A 161 -23.89 6.17 0.57
N LEU A 162 -23.79 4.84 0.45
CA LEU A 162 -24.96 3.96 0.64
C LEU A 162 -25.58 4.13 2.02
N LEU A 163 -24.78 4.15 3.09
CA LEU A 163 -25.28 4.33 4.45
C LEU A 163 -25.97 5.67 4.62
N VAL A 164 -25.38 6.75 4.11
CA VAL A 164 -25.99 8.09 4.13
C VAL A 164 -27.33 8.08 3.40
N ASP A 165 -27.40 7.48 2.21
CA ASP A 165 -28.63 7.42 1.41
C ASP A 165 -29.72 6.60 2.11
N ILE A 166 -29.37 5.46 2.72
CA ILE A 166 -30.33 4.62 3.47
C ILE A 166 -30.86 5.36 4.70
N PHE A 167 -29.97 5.91 5.48
CA PHE A 167 -30.36 6.57 6.73
C PHE A 167 -31.01 7.95 6.51
N ALA A 168 -30.83 8.58 5.35
CA ALA A 168 -31.57 9.78 4.98
C ALA A 168 -33.08 9.54 4.86
N GLU A 169 -33.50 8.31 4.55
CA GLU A 169 -34.91 7.92 4.47
C GLU A 169 -35.57 7.74 5.86
N VAL A 170 -34.77 7.60 6.92
CA VAL A 170 -35.28 7.45 8.29
C VAL A 170 -35.72 8.81 8.82
N ARG A 171 -37.02 8.97 9.01
CA ARG A 171 -37.65 10.26 9.43
C ARG A 171 -37.26 10.69 10.84
N ALA A 172 -37.20 9.75 11.78
CA ALA A 172 -36.88 10.04 13.18
C ALA A 172 -35.38 10.27 13.38
N LEU A 173 -34.98 11.51 13.60
CA LEU A 173 -33.58 11.92 13.74
C LEU A 173 -32.74 11.09 14.72
N PRO A 174 -33.23 10.74 15.94
CA PRO A 174 -32.43 9.94 16.87
C PRO A 174 -32.15 8.54 16.36
N TRP A 175 -33.11 7.88 15.71
CA TRP A 175 -32.89 6.55 15.12
C TRP A 175 -31.95 6.58 13.90
N ARG A 176 -32.06 7.65 13.10
CA ARG A 176 -31.12 7.89 11.99
C ARG A 176 -29.69 8.05 12.51
N ALA A 177 -29.49 8.89 13.50
CA ALA A 177 -28.16 9.14 14.08
C ALA A 177 -27.60 7.87 14.74
N LEU A 178 -28.41 7.16 15.52
CA LEU A 178 -28.02 5.93 16.21
C LEU A 178 -27.62 4.83 15.20
N GLY A 179 -28.44 4.60 14.16
CA GLY A 179 -28.18 3.58 13.16
C GLY A 179 -26.92 3.88 12.36
N LEU A 180 -26.73 5.13 11.92
CA LEU A 180 -25.51 5.54 11.22
C LEU A 180 -24.27 5.39 12.12
N ALA A 181 -24.34 5.83 13.37
CA ALA A 181 -23.26 5.69 14.34
C ALA A 181 -22.90 4.22 14.59
N ALA A 182 -23.91 3.35 14.73
CA ALA A 182 -23.70 1.91 14.91
C ALA A 182 -23.01 1.27 13.68
N CYS A 183 -23.40 1.63 12.46
CA CYS A 183 -22.74 1.15 11.25
C CYS A 183 -21.31 1.68 11.13
N CYS A 184 -21.07 2.95 11.44
CA CYS A 184 -19.73 3.52 11.46
C CYS A 184 -18.86 2.82 12.52
N PHE A 185 -19.38 2.61 13.72
CA PHE A 185 -18.66 1.90 14.77
C PHE A 185 -18.33 0.46 14.34
N ALA A 186 -19.29 -0.28 13.79
CA ALA A 186 -19.06 -1.64 13.31
C ALA A 186 -18.01 -1.69 12.19
N GLY A 187 -17.99 -0.69 11.28
CA GLY A 187 -17.02 -0.58 10.21
C GLY A 187 -15.60 -0.21 10.68
N MET A 188 -15.49 0.47 11.82
CA MET A 188 -14.19 0.94 12.36
C MET A 188 -13.73 0.16 13.60
N PHE A 189 -14.51 -0.79 14.09
CA PHE A 189 -14.26 -1.45 15.38
C PHE A 189 -12.87 -2.10 15.45
N GLY A 190 -12.44 -2.80 14.39
CA GLY A 190 -11.11 -3.39 14.31
C GLY A 190 -10.01 -2.34 14.45
N SER A 191 -10.15 -1.20 13.78
CA SER A 191 -9.19 -0.09 13.87
C SER A 191 -9.13 0.51 15.26
N VAL A 192 -10.31 0.66 15.93
CA VAL A 192 -10.37 1.15 17.32
C VAL A 192 -9.63 0.19 18.27
N LEU A 193 -9.81 -1.11 18.09
CA LEU A 193 -9.09 -2.12 18.89
C LEU A 193 -7.58 -2.07 18.64
N THR A 194 -7.16 -1.92 17.38
CA THR A 194 -5.73 -1.81 17.03
C THR A 194 -5.11 -0.57 17.66
N VAL A 195 -5.74 0.60 17.50
CA VAL A 195 -5.25 1.85 18.11
C VAL A 195 -5.23 1.74 19.64
N GLY A 196 -6.28 1.14 20.23
CA GLY A 196 -6.34 0.91 21.67
C GLY A 196 -5.20 0.00 22.16
N ARG A 197 -4.92 -1.07 21.44
CA ARG A 197 -3.78 -1.95 21.75
C ARG A 197 -2.46 -1.19 21.69
N GLU A 198 -2.22 -0.46 20.60
CA GLU A 198 -0.97 0.29 20.43
C GLU A 198 -0.81 1.38 21.51
N ALA A 199 -1.89 2.06 21.88
CA ALA A 199 -1.88 3.07 22.95
C ALA A 199 -1.58 2.50 24.35
N LEU A 200 -1.86 1.21 24.57
CA LEU A 200 -1.57 0.51 25.83
C LEU A 200 -0.27 -0.28 25.78
N SER A 201 0.37 -0.38 24.62
CA SER A 201 1.63 -1.11 24.45
C SER A 201 2.81 -0.20 24.84
N ASP A 202 3.74 -0.78 25.60
CA ASP A 202 5.01 -0.14 25.93
C ASP A 202 6.12 -0.80 25.09
N TYR A 203 6.65 -0.06 24.12
CA TYR A 203 7.72 -0.51 23.24
C TYR A 203 9.01 0.21 23.61
N ARG A 204 9.96 -0.53 24.15
CA ARG A 204 11.32 -0.06 24.28
C ARG A 204 12.13 -0.50 23.06
N GLN A 205 12.41 0.42 22.16
CA GLN A 205 13.19 0.15 20.96
C GLN A 205 14.69 0.11 21.25
N TRP A 206 15.14 0.95 22.18
CA TRP A 206 16.55 1.07 22.56
C TRP A 206 16.72 0.95 24.06
N SER A 207 17.71 0.18 24.49
CA SER A 207 18.13 0.10 25.89
C SER A 207 19.02 1.29 26.27
N ALA A 208 19.28 1.48 27.55
CA ALA A 208 20.26 2.44 28.02
C ALA A 208 21.68 2.14 27.51
N ASP A 209 22.00 0.85 27.39
CA ASP A 209 23.29 0.40 26.86
C ASP A 209 23.43 0.71 25.36
N ASP A 210 22.35 0.57 24.58
CA ASP A 210 22.33 0.95 23.16
C ASP A 210 22.59 2.46 22.98
N MET A 211 21.98 3.28 23.83
CA MET A 211 22.21 4.74 23.83
C MET A 211 23.65 5.08 24.20
N ALA A 212 24.17 4.48 25.28
CA ALA A 212 25.55 4.69 25.72
C ALA A 212 26.57 4.22 24.65
N LEU A 213 26.29 3.10 23.97
CA LEU A 213 27.12 2.64 22.85
C LEU A 213 27.10 3.63 21.69
N ALA A 214 25.93 4.16 21.34
CA ALA A 214 25.81 5.14 20.27
C ALA A 214 26.58 6.42 20.57
N ASP A 215 26.46 6.96 21.81
CA ASP A 215 27.19 8.14 22.27
C ASP A 215 28.71 7.86 22.22
N HIS A 216 29.16 6.71 22.70
CA HIS A 216 30.58 6.33 22.64
C HIS A 216 31.10 6.26 21.20
N ILE A 217 30.33 5.73 20.27
CA ILE A 217 30.69 5.66 18.84
C ILE A 217 30.74 7.06 18.24
N ASP A 218 29.80 7.93 18.59
CA ASP A 218 29.77 9.29 18.08
C ASP A 218 30.98 10.12 18.52
N GLU A 219 31.42 9.94 19.74
CA GLU A 219 32.57 10.62 20.31
C GLU A 219 33.94 10.07 19.80
N ASN A 220 34.03 8.77 19.48
CA ASN A 220 35.32 8.11 19.27
C ASN A 220 35.54 7.61 17.84
N ALA A 221 34.52 7.57 16.98
CA ALA A 221 34.63 7.09 15.60
C ALA A 221 34.32 8.18 14.58
N GLY A 222 35.12 8.23 13.52
CA GLY A 222 34.88 9.16 12.40
C GLY A 222 33.52 8.92 11.75
N SER A 223 32.98 9.97 11.13
CA SER A 223 31.67 9.95 10.47
C SER A 223 31.60 8.97 9.27
N ASP A 224 32.75 8.62 8.68
CA ASP A 224 32.92 7.71 7.57
C ASP A 224 33.34 6.29 7.98
N ALA A 225 33.45 6.03 9.30
CA ALA A 225 33.84 4.74 9.84
C ALA A 225 32.85 3.64 9.40
N LEU A 226 33.40 2.51 8.99
CA LEU A 226 32.64 1.30 8.61
C LEU A 226 32.74 0.29 9.75
N PHE A 227 31.58 -0.17 10.21
CA PHE A 227 31.46 -1.14 11.30
C PHE A 227 31.02 -2.51 10.77
N LEU A 228 31.55 -3.54 11.40
CA LEU A 228 31.04 -4.91 11.28
C LEU A 228 30.03 -5.12 12.41
N THR A 229 28.76 -5.33 12.03
CA THR A 229 27.64 -5.57 12.93
C THR A 229 26.82 -6.75 12.43
N SER A 230 25.75 -7.11 13.13
CA SER A 230 24.72 -7.98 12.55
C SER A 230 24.06 -7.31 11.33
N ASP A 231 23.41 -8.11 10.49
CA ASP A 231 22.67 -7.65 9.31
C ASP A 231 21.34 -6.92 9.61
N SER A 232 21.22 -6.37 10.82
CA SER A 232 20.04 -5.60 11.22
C SER A 232 20.23 -4.11 10.97
N HIS A 233 19.21 -3.47 10.42
CA HIS A 233 19.16 -2.00 10.32
C HIS A 233 18.88 -1.32 11.68
N LEU A 234 18.43 -2.10 12.68
CA LEU A 234 18.15 -1.63 14.04
C LEU A 234 19.39 -1.86 14.96
N THR A 235 20.58 -1.55 14.46
CA THR A 235 21.77 -1.52 15.32
C THR A 235 22.00 -0.11 15.85
N PRO A 236 22.47 0.10 17.10
CA PRO A 236 22.82 1.41 17.62
C PRO A 236 23.83 2.14 16.73
N VAL A 237 24.75 1.39 16.12
CA VAL A 237 25.77 1.91 15.19
C VAL A 237 25.16 2.67 14.01
N PHE A 238 24.18 2.05 13.35
CA PHE A 238 23.54 2.63 12.16
C PHE A 238 22.44 3.61 12.53
N ALA A 239 21.50 3.17 13.38
CA ALA A 239 20.26 3.90 13.61
C ALA A 239 20.40 5.08 14.58
N LEU A 240 21.34 5.01 15.54
CA LEU A 240 21.56 6.07 16.52
C LEU A 240 22.83 6.87 16.24
N ALA A 241 23.97 6.19 16.07
CA ALA A 241 25.25 6.90 15.81
C ALA A 241 25.46 7.32 14.35
N GLY A 242 24.57 6.89 13.42
CA GLY A 242 24.64 7.30 12.01
C GLY A 242 25.90 6.84 11.29
N ARG A 243 26.51 5.73 11.71
CA ARG A 243 27.73 5.19 11.10
C ARG A 243 27.38 4.12 10.06
N ARG A 244 28.31 3.92 9.12
CA ARG A 244 28.15 2.91 8.08
C ARG A 244 28.35 1.51 8.65
N ILE A 245 27.55 0.56 8.19
CA ILE A 245 27.69 -0.87 8.51
C ILE A 245 28.02 -1.63 7.20
N LEU A 246 28.74 -2.74 7.30
CA LEU A 246 29.20 -3.51 6.14
C LEU A 246 28.01 -4.05 5.34
N CYS A 247 27.04 -4.67 6.02
CA CYS A 247 25.81 -5.15 5.40
C CYS A 247 24.62 -4.62 6.20
N GLY A 248 23.65 -3.99 5.52
CA GLY A 248 22.39 -3.57 6.09
C GLY A 248 21.45 -4.75 6.31
N SER A 249 20.18 -4.47 6.60
CA SER A 249 19.17 -5.50 6.74
C SER A 249 19.06 -6.31 5.45
N GLY A 250 19.50 -7.57 5.50
CA GLY A 250 19.42 -8.47 4.35
C GLY A 250 18.01 -8.60 3.80
N SER A 251 16.99 -8.58 4.66
CA SER A 251 15.60 -8.59 4.23
C SER A 251 15.22 -7.37 3.39
N TYR A 252 15.65 -6.16 3.77
CA TYR A 252 15.38 -4.95 2.97
C TYR A 252 16.09 -4.96 1.63
N VAL A 253 17.36 -5.37 1.61
CA VAL A 253 18.15 -5.49 0.38
C VAL A 253 17.49 -6.50 -0.55
N TYR A 254 17.13 -7.68 -0.05
CA TYR A 254 16.42 -8.72 -0.78
C TYR A 254 15.06 -8.26 -1.32
N TYR A 255 14.26 -7.55 -0.52
CA TYR A 255 12.95 -7.06 -0.94
C TYR A 255 13.02 -5.99 -2.04
N HIS A 256 14.17 -5.33 -2.17
CA HIS A 256 14.44 -4.40 -3.27
C HIS A 256 15.11 -5.07 -4.48
N GLY A 257 15.26 -6.39 -4.48
CA GLY A 257 15.83 -7.15 -5.59
C GLY A 257 17.35 -6.96 -5.77
N MET A 258 18.05 -6.55 -4.71
CA MET A 258 19.51 -6.37 -4.74
C MET A 258 20.19 -7.61 -4.18
N ASP A 259 21.28 -8.04 -4.83
CA ASP A 259 22.16 -9.07 -4.30
C ASP A 259 23.07 -8.47 -3.20
N TYR A 260 23.15 -9.16 -2.08
CA TYR A 260 23.98 -8.79 -0.93
C TYR A 260 24.80 -9.99 -0.42
N SER A 261 24.84 -11.05 -1.20
CA SER A 261 25.44 -12.32 -0.78
C SER A 261 26.95 -12.18 -0.50
N ALA A 262 27.65 -11.32 -1.22
CA ALA A 262 29.08 -11.10 -1.02
C ALA A 262 29.37 -10.42 0.33
N GLU A 263 28.62 -9.37 0.65
CA GLU A 263 28.75 -8.63 1.91
C GLU A 263 28.30 -9.49 3.10
N TYR A 264 27.19 -10.23 2.94
CA TYR A 264 26.69 -11.12 3.96
C TYR A 264 27.68 -12.25 4.28
N ASN A 265 28.29 -12.87 3.27
CA ASN A 265 29.27 -13.94 3.48
C ASN A 265 30.62 -13.43 4.02
N ALA A 266 30.87 -12.12 3.94
CA ALA A 266 32.06 -11.49 4.48
C ALA A 266 31.91 -11.10 5.97
N MET A 267 30.69 -11.15 6.51
CA MET A 267 30.40 -10.93 7.93
C MET A 267 30.69 -12.16 8.76
#